data_11b24a2db8a19b4fb985fc24442a0e51
#
_entry.id   11b24a2db8a19b4fb985fc24442a0e51
#
_cell.length_a   1.000
_cell.length_b   1.000
_cell.length_c   1.000
_cell.angle_alpha   90.00
_cell.angle_beta   90.00
_cell.angle_gamma   90.00
#
_symmetry.space_group_name_H-M   'P 1'
#
loop_
_entity.id
_entity.type
_entity.pdbx_description
1 polymer ?
#
loop_
_entity_poly.entity_id
_entity_poly.type
_entity_poly.pdbx_seq_one_letter_code
_entity_poly.pdbx_strand_id
1 'polypeptide(L)'
;MCGIVCAFDVKQSTELLRPQILEMSKKVRHRGPDWSGIYSDDKAILAHERLAIVDPASGKQPLFSEDKKLVLAANGEIYNHRELRKQFEGRYNFQTKSDCEVILALYQEKGVDFIDEMNGIFGFAIYDVEKDEYFVARDHMGIIPLYIGWDKHGTFYVASELKALEGTCTKIELFPPGHYLHSADGELKQWYSRDWMEYDAVKDNETSIQAIKEALEAAVHRQLMSDVPYGVLLSGGLDSSVTSAIAKKYAQKRIESDDTTDAWWPQLHSFSVGLEGSPDLAAAQKVADHIGTVHHEIKFTIQEGLDAIKDVIYNLETYDITTIRASTPMYLMARVIKSMGIKMVLSGEGADELFGGYLYFHKAPNAQEFHEETVRKLSKLHMYDCLRANKSLAAWGIEGRVPFLDKEFMDVAMRINPQDKMINGERMEKWVVRKAFEDMLPESVAWRQKEQFSDGVGYSWIDTLKELVRDEVTDEQLANAKFRFPVQTPTTKEEFYYRSIFESHFPSDAAALCVPQEPSVACSTKIALEWDEAFKNMNDPSGRAVANVHDDAYIK
;
A
#
# COMPACT_ATOMS: atom_id res chain seq x y z
N MET A 1 4.84 -6.94 -7.76
CA MET A 1 5.17 -7.15 -6.33
C MET A 1 5.63 -8.55 -6.09
N CYS A 2 6.84 -8.70 -5.57
CA CYS A 2 7.46 -9.99 -5.32
C CYS A 2 7.17 -10.51 -3.90
N GLY A 3 7.67 -11.70 -3.58
CA GLY A 3 7.72 -12.23 -2.23
C GLY A 3 9.15 -12.55 -1.85
N ILE A 4 9.59 -12.13 -0.67
CA ILE A 4 10.91 -12.49 -0.13
C ILE A 4 10.76 -13.23 1.20
N VAL A 5 11.66 -14.18 1.43
CA VAL A 5 11.86 -14.84 2.72
C VAL A 5 13.36 -15.04 2.92
N CYS A 6 13.92 -14.39 3.92
CA CYS A 6 15.35 -14.44 4.22
C CYS A 6 15.57 -14.95 5.64
N ALA A 7 16.66 -15.66 5.86
CA ALA A 7 17.14 -16.10 7.17
C ALA A 7 18.61 -15.72 7.34
N PHE A 8 18.92 -15.08 8.45
CA PHE A 8 20.24 -14.62 8.84
C PHE A 8 20.56 -15.06 10.28
N ASP A 9 21.80 -14.90 10.72
CA ASP A 9 22.21 -15.35 12.05
C ASP A 9 21.86 -16.82 12.32
N VAL A 10 21.97 -17.65 11.29
CA VAL A 10 21.53 -19.05 11.33
C VAL A 10 22.36 -19.81 12.36
N LYS A 11 21.70 -20.41 13.37
CA LYS A 11 22.33 -21.12 14.48
C LYS A 11 22.36 -22.64 14.28
N GLN A 12 21.80 -23.14 13.19
CA GLN A 12 21.78 -24.54 12.80
C GLN A 12 22.33 -24.70 11.39
N SER A 13 22.50 -25.94 10.92
CA SER A 13 22.91 -26.15 9.53
C SER A 13 21.87 -25.55 8.56
N THR A 14 22.32 -24.76 7.61
CA THR A 14 21.47 -24.20 6.56
C THR A 14 20.87 -25.27 5.66
N GLU A 15 21.54 -26.43 5.50
CA GLU A 15 20.98 -27.59 4.79
C GLU A 15 19.70 -28.11 5.45
N LEU A 16 19.65 -28.11 6.79
CA LEU A 16 18.46 -28.51 7.55
C LEU A 16 17.37 -27.44 7.52
N LEU A 17 17.75 -26.14 7.50
CA LEU A 17 16.83 -25.02 7.47
C LEU A 17 16.22 -24.78 6.09
N ARG A 18 16.95 -25.08 5.01
CA ARG A 18 16.53 -24.81 3.63
C ARG A 18 15.14 -25.36 3.26
N PRO A 19 14.76 -26.59 3.58
CA PRO A 19 13.39 -27.07 3.33
C PRO A 19 12.32 -26.22 3.99
N GLN A 20 12.54 -25.75 5.22
CA GLN A 20 11.64 -24.89 5.95
C GLN A 20 11.50 -23.53 5.25
N ILE A 21 12.61 -22.90 4.83
CA ILE A 21 12.58 -21.66 4.06
C ILE A 21 11.80 -21.82 2.75
N LEU A 22 11.94 -22.95 2.06
CA LEU A 22 11.17 -23.23 0.85
C LEU A 22 9.66 -23.35 1.13
N GLU A 23 9.25 -23.95 2.25
CA GLU A 23 7.84 -23.99 2.66
C GLU A 23 7.33 -22.58 3.04
N MET A 24 8.15 -21.78 3.72
CA MET A 24 7.82 -20.37 4.01
C MET A 24 7.68 -19.55 2.72
N SER A 25 8.58 -19.73 1.75
CA SER A 25 8.55 -19.06 0.45
C SER A 25 7.30 -19.42 -0.36
N LYS A 26 6.86 -20.68 -0.33
CA LYS A 26 5.60 -21.11 -0.97
C LYS A 26 4.38 -20.34 -0.47
N LYS A 27 4.36 -19.93 0.81
CA LYS A 27 3.26 -19.15 1.38
C LYS A 27 3.14 -17.74 0.76
N VAL A 28 4.20 -17.22 0.14
CA VAL A 28 4.22 -15.90 -0.52
C VAL A 28 4.34 -15.98 -2.05
N ARG A 29 4.26 -17.19 -2.63
CA ARG A 29 4.34 -17.41 -4.09
C ARG A 29 3.23 -16.73 -4.89
N HIS A 30 2.05 -16.53 -4.29
CA HIS A 30 0.96 -15.80 -4.93
C HIS A 30 1.34 -14.37 -5.33
N ARG A 31 2.27 -13.74 -4.60
CA ARG A 31 2.79 -12.40 -4.91
C ARG A 31 3.62 -12.39 -6.18
N GLY A 32 4.42 -13.43 -6.39
CA GLY A 32 5.36 -13.52 -7.50
C GLY A 32 5.35 -14.89 -8.18
N PRO A 33 4.33 -15.19 -8.99
CA PRO A 33 4.12 -16.54 -9.55
C PRO A 33 5.01 -16.85 -10.77
N ASP A 34 5.80 -15.87 -11.26
CA ASP A 34 6.51 -16.04 -12.53
C ASP A 34 7.84 -16.81 -12.38
N TRP A 35 8.51 -16.67 -11.23
CA TRP A 35 9.80 -17.31 -10.99
C TRP A 35 10.10 -17.45 -9.50
N SER A 36 10.77 -18.53 -9.12
CA SER A 36 11.29 -18.76 -7.77
C SER A 36 12.81 -18.88 -7.82
N GLY A 37 13.49 -18.21 -6.91
CA GLY A 37 14.94 -18.27 -6.76
C GLY A 37 15.35 -18.40 -5.30
N ILE A 38 16.52 -18.99 -5.07
CA ILE A 38 17.08 -19.14 -3.73
C ILE A 38 18.60 -19.02 -3.77
N TYR A 39 19.16 -18.28 -2.84
CA TYR A 39 20.56 -18.31 -2.45
C TYR A 39 20.68 -19.03 -1.10
N SER A 40 21.72 -19.79 -0.91
CA SER A 40 22.03 -20.43 0.37
C SER A 40 23.53 -20.69 0.48
N ASP A 41 24.09 -20.29 1.60
CA ASP A 41 25.43 -20.67 2.03
C ASP A 41 25.37 -21.23 3.47
N ASP A 42 26.49 -21.27 4.20
CA ASP A 42 26.56 -21.81 5.57
C ASP A 42 25.95 -20.86 6.62
N LYS A 43 25.64 -19.59 6.27
CA LYS A 43 25.28 -18.51 7.19
C LYS A 43 23.91 -17.89 6.92
N ALA A 44 23.50 -17.82 5.65
CA ALA A 44 22.28 -17.16 5.25
C ALA A 44 21.52 -17.92 4.17
N ILE A 45 20.21 -17.71 4.11
CA ILE A 45 19.34 -18.19 3.04
C ILE A 45 18.44 -17.04 2.61
N LEU A 46 18.41 -16.73 1.31
CA LEU A 46 17.53 -15.74 0.72
C LEU A 46 16.68 -16.41 -0.37
N ALA A 47 15.37 -16.47 -0.16
CA ALA A 47 14.40 -16.98 -1.13
C ALA A 47 13.57 -15.84 -1.71
N HIS A 48 13.25 -15.94 -2.98
CA HIS A 48 12.53 -14.93 -3.73
C HIS A 48 11.49 -15.54 -4.66
N GLU A 49 10.26 -15.03 -4.60
CA GLU A 49 9.16 -15.33 -5.51
C GLU A 49 8.90 -14.08 -6.37
N ARG A 50 9.11 -14.18 -7.68
CA ARG A 50 9.17 -13.02 -8.57
C ARG A 50 7.88 -12.79 -9.34
N LEU A 51 7.38 -11.55 -9.33
CA LEU A 51 6.46 -11.00 -10.33
C LEU A 51 7.30 -10.18 -11.33
N ALA A 52 7.39 -10.63 -12.56
CA ALA A 52 8.22 -10.01 -13.57
C ALA A 52 7.46 -8.88 -14.27
N ILE A 53 7.78 -7.63 -13.93
CA ILE A 53 7.21 -6.40 -14.50
C ILE A 53 8.28 -5.65 -15.29
N VAL A 54 9.41 -5.35 -14.67
CA VAL A 54 10.59 -4.76 -15.31
C VAL A 54 11.61 -5.86 -15.55
N ASP A 55 12.20 -5.87 -16.75
CA ASP A 55 13.17 -6.87 -17.20
C ASP A 55 12.71 -8.33 -17.00
N PRO A 56 11.62 -8.77 -17.63
CA PRO A 56 11.16 -10.15 -17.49
C PRO A 56 12.21 -11.19 -17.88
N ALA A 57 13.14 -10.83 -18.76
CA ALA A 57 14.09 -11.76 -19.34
C ALA A 57 15.32 -12.02 -18.46
N SER A 58 15.96 -11.00 -17.88
CA SER A 58 17.24 -11.15 -17.17
C SER A 58 17.18 -10.83 -15.66
N GLY A 59 16.15 -10.16 -15.16
CA GLY A 59 16.04 -9.71 -13.76
C GLY A 59 15.69 -10.81 -12.74
N LYS A 60 16.22 -12.03 -12.90
CA LYS A 60 15.99 -13.12 -11.94
C LYS A 60 16.62 -12.79 -10.59
N GLN A 61 15.89 -13.07 -9.50
CA GLN A 61 16.34 -12.81 -8.14
C GLN A 61 16.54 -14.13 -7.36
N PRO A 62 17.38 -14.17 -6.31
CA PRO A 62 18.20 -13.07 -5.79
C PRO A 62 19.20 -12.50 -6.80
N LEU A 63 19.44 -11.17 -6.74
CA LEU A 63 20.44 -10.47 -7.56
C LEU A 63 21.81 -10.53 -6.88
N PHE A 64 22.87 -10.44 -7.68
CA PHE A 64 24.26 -10.49 -7.21
C PHE A 64 25.03 -9.28 -7.72
N SER A 65 25.96 -8.76 -6.89
CA SER A 65 27.00 -7.90 -7.39
C SER A 65 27.92 -8.64 -8.38
N GLU A 66 28.65 -7.91 -9.21
CA GLU A 66 29.56 -8.50 -10.22
C GLU A 66 30.56 -9.50 -9.60
N ASP A 67 31.12 -9.15 -8.44
CA ASP A 67 32.06 -9.96 -7.66
C ASP A 67 31.38 -11.04 -6.79
N LYS A 68 30.06 -11.11 -6.80
CA LYS A 68 29.20 -12.03 -6.03
C LYS A 68 29.35 -11.94 -4.50
N LYS A 69 29.88 -10.82 -4.01
CA LYS A 69 30.02 -10.59 -2.57
C LYS A 69 28.72 -10.10 -1.92
N LEU A 70 27.87 -9.44 -2.69
CA LEU A 70 26.57 -8.97 -2.24
C LEU A 70 25.45 -9.77 -2.89
N VAL A 71 24.47 -10.18 -2.10
CA VAL A 71 23.27 -10.90 -2.53
C VAL A 71 22.05 -10.09 -2.12
N LEU A 72 21.15 -9.79 -3.06
CA LEU A 72 19.96 -8.97 -2.84
C LEU A 72 18.68 -9.76 -3.11
N ALA A 73 17.79 -9.78 -2.15
CA ALA A 73 16.38 -10.16 -2.34
C ALA A 73 15.51 -8.91 -2.17
N ALA A 74 14.89 -8.45 -3.25
CA ALA A 74 14.09 -7.23 -3.26
C ALA A 74 12.65 -7.48 -3.73
N ASN A 75 11.70 -6.93 -2.99
CA ASN A 75 10.32 -6.77 -3.39
C ASN A 75 10.04 -5.29 -3.55
N GLY A 76 9.90 -4.80 -4.77
CA GLY A 76 9.67 -3.38 -5.02
C GLY A 76 10.04 -2.94 -6.43
N GLU A 77 9.94 -1.64 -6.65
CA GLU A 77 10.28 -0.95 -7.89
C GLU A 77 11.05 0.34 -7.56
N ILE A 78 12.15 0.59 -8.26
CA ILE A 78 12.97 1.80 -8.13
C ILE A 78 12.74 2.68 -9.35
N TYR A 79 11.87 3.66 -9.22
CA TYR A 79 11.37 4.45 -10.35
C TYR A 79 12.44 5.33 -11.01
N ASN A 80 13.43 5.80 -10.26
CA ASN A 80 14.55 6.60 -10.77
C ASN A 80 15.81 5.77 -11.06
N HIS A 81 15.68 4.45 -11.26
CA HIS A 81 16.84 3.57 -11.47
C HIS A 81 17.69 3.96 -12.68
N ARG A 82 17.09 4.57 -13.71
CA ARG A 82 17.82 4.96 -14.93
C ARG A 82 18.78 6.13 -14.67
N GLU A 83 18.34 7.12 -13.91
CA GLU A 83 19.16 8.24 -13.46
C GLU A 83 20.28 7.76 -12.53
N LEU A 84 19.95 6.84 -11.61
CA LEU A 84 20.93 6.24 -10.72
C LEU A 84 21.96 5.40 -11.50
N ARG A 85 21.56 4.59 -12.47
CA ARG A 85 22.49 3.83 -13.33
C ARG A 85 23.49 4.71 -14.04
N LYS A 86 23.08 5.88 -14.56
CA LYS A 86 23.97 6.85 -15.22
C LYS A 86 25.09 7.33 -14.30
N GLN A 87 24.85 7.44 -12.99
CA GLN A 87 25.88 7.82 -12.03
C GLN A 87 27.01 6.79 -11.93
N PHE A 88 26.73 5.53 -12.29
CA PHE A 88 27.68 4.42 -12.19
C PHE A 88 28.32 4.02 -13.53
N GLU A 89 28.12 4.77 -14.62
CA GLU A 89 28.73 4.48 -15.90
C GLU A 89 30.26 4.40 -15.76
N GLY A 90 30.82 3.26 -16.22
CA GLY A 90 32.26 2.97 -16.14
C GLY A 90 32.79 2.62 -14.74
N ARG A 91 31.94 2.56 -13.72
CA ARG A 91 32.31 2.23 -12.31
C ARG A 91 31.65 0.95 -11.79
N TYR A 92 30.47 0.62 -12.27
CA TYR A 92 29.75 -0.61 -11.91
C TYR A 92 29.24 -1.29 -13.19
N ASN A 93 29.42 -2.60 -13.29
CA ASN A 93 28.98 -3.39 -14.43
C ASN A 93 27.67 -4.11 -14.11
N PHE A 94 26.55 -3.48 -14.48
CA PHE A 94 25.23 -4.06 -14.27
C PHE A 94 25.04 -5.36 -15.05
N GLN A 95 24.61 -6.41 -14.37
CA GLN A 95 24.43 -7.76 -14.93
C GLN A 95 23.04 -7.95 -15.53
N THR A 96 22.06 -7.16 -15.11
CA THR A 96 20.67 -7.23 -15.55
C THR A 96 20.15 -5.84 -15.96
N LYS A 97 18.94 -5.80 -16.48
CA LYS A 97 18.21 -4.55 -16.70
C LYS A 97 17.19 -4.28 -15.57
N SER A 98 17.15 -5.14 -14.55
CA SER A 98 16.27 -4.93 -13.39
C SER A 98 16.55 -3.59 -12.73
N ASP A 99 15.51 -2.86 -12.43
CA ASP A 99 15.55 -1.60 -11.68
C ASP A 99 16.17 -1.78 -10.30
N CYS A 100 15.88 -2.91 -9.63
CA CYS A 100 16.38 -3.21 -8.28
C CYS A 100 17.91 -3.44 -8.21
N GLU A 101 18.59 -3.72 -9.32
CA GLU A 101 20.05 -3.95 -9.29
C GLU A 101 20.84 -2.70 -8.87
N VAL A 102 20.28 -1.49 -9.05
CA VAL A 102 20.93 -0.25 -8.60
C VAL A 102 21.15 -0.22 -7.08
N ILE A 103 20.35 -0.96 -6.31
CA ILE A 103 20.49 -1.10 -4.86
C ILE A 103 21.88 -1.66 -4.50
N LEU A 104 22.36 -2.66 -5.24
CA LEU A 104 23.69 -3.25 -5.04
C LEU A 104 24.80 -2.25 -5.34
N ALA A 105 24.71 -1.52 -6.45
CA ALA A 105 25.70 -0.51 -6.84
C ALA A 105 25.77 0.63 -5.81
N LEU A 106 24.62 1.11 -5.36
CA LEU A 106 24.52 2.15 -4.33
C LEU A 106 25.08 1.69 -2.99
N TYR A 107 24.70 0.50 -2.53
CA TYR A 107 25.19 -0.06 -1.26
C TYR A 107 26.70 -0.28 -1.28
N GLN A 108 27.24 -0.78 -2.40
CA GLN A 108 28.68 -1.01 -2.56
C GLN A 108 29.49 0.29 -2.49
N GLU A 109 28.99 1.40 -3.05
CA GLU A 109 29.68 2.68 -3.08
C GLU A 109 29.49 3.52 -1.82
N LYS A 110 28.27 3.52 -1.26
CA LYS A 110 27.84 4.48 -0.21
C LYS A 110 27.55 3.85 1.14
N GLY A 111 27.61 2.53 1.24
CA GLY A 111 27.23 1.82 2.47
C GLY A 111 25.75 2.01 2.79
N VAL A 112 25.40 2.45 4.00
CA VAL A 112 24.02 2.60 4.46
C VAL A 112 23.34 3.93 4.07
N ASP A 113 24.11 4.92 3.58
CA ASP A 113 23.64 6.31 3.39
C ASP A 113 22.94 6.56 2.05
N PHE A 114 22.68 5.52 1.25
CA PHE A 114 22.15 5.65 -0.10
C PHE A 114 20.63 5.70 -0.21
N ILE A 115 19.90 5.25 0.81
CA ILE A 115 18.48 4.87 0.67
C ILE A 115 17.62 6.05 0.21
N ASP A 116 17.88 7.27 0.71
CA ASP A 116 17.09 8.45 0.36
C ASP A 116 17.30 8.95 -1.09
N GLU A 117 18.32 8.45 -1.78
CA GLU A 117 18.51 8.74 -3.21
C GLU A 117 17.53 7.98 -4.11
N MET A 118 16.99 6.87 -3.60
CA MET A 118 16.01 6.09 -4.35
C MET A 118 14.62 6.72 -4.27
N ASN A 119 13.96 6.86 -5.41
CA ASN A 119 12.52 7.08 -5.49
C ASN A 119 11.87 5.77 -5.92
N GLY A 120 11.08 5.17 -5.04
CA GLY A 120 10.48 3.86 -5.29
C GLY A 120 9.66 3.35 -4.13
N ILE A 121 9.11 2.17 -4.33
CA ILE A 121 8.42 1.38 -3.31
C ILE A 121 9.21 0.09 -3.10
N PHE A 122 9.58 -0.24 -1.88
CA PHE A 122 10.45 -1.38 -1.63
C PHE A 122 10.43 -1.94 -0.22
N GLY A 123 10.70 -3.23 -0.14
CA GLY A 123 11.16 -3.94 1.04
C GLY A 123 12.21 -4.94 0.60
N PHE A 124 13.45 -4.83 1.08
CA PHE A 124 14.53 -5.66 0.61
C PHE A 124 15.51 -6.06 1.72
N ALA A 125 16.28 -7.11 1.44
CA ALA A 125 17.41 -7.52 2.25
C ALA A 125 18.65 -7.75 1.38
N ILE A 126 19.79 -7.21 1.81
CA ILE A 126 21.12 -7.46 1.25
C ILE A 126 21.88 -8.34 2.23
N TYR A 127 22.65 -9.29 1.72
CA TYR A 127 23.62 -10.08 2.47
C TYR A 127 25.02 -9.86 1.91
N ASP A 128 25.93 -9.43 2.78
CA ASP A 128 27.38 -9.33 2.49
C ASP A 128 28.06 -10.65 2.90
N VAL A 129 28.41 -11.44 1.88
CA VAL A 129 28.99 -12.79 2.06
C VAL A 129 30.36 -12.75 2.72
N GLU A 130 31.17 -11.69 2.46
CA GLU A 130 32.52 -11.59 3.04
C GLU A 130 32.50 -11.19 4.52
N LYS A 131 31.60 -10.28 4.87
CA LYS A 131 31.51 -9.76 6.24
C LYS A 131 30.58 -10.57 7.13
N ASP A 132 29.74 -11.45 6.54
CA ASP A 132 28.64 -12.12 7.27
C ASP A 132 27.70 -11.08 7.90
N GLU A 133 27.37 -10.04 7.13
CA GLU A 133 26.50 -8.93 7.55
C GLU A 133 25.26 -8.86 6.67
N TYR A 134 24.16 -8.39 7.23
CA TYR A 134 22.94 -8.15 6.46
C TYR A 134 22.43 -6.72 6.66
N PHE A 135 21.72 -6.24 5.64
CA PHE A 135 21.09 -4.92 5.61
C PHE A 135 19.66 -5.08 5.12
N VAL A 136 18.69 -4.60 5.92
CA VAL A 136 17.25 -4.68 5.62
C VAL A 136 16.69 -3.28 5.59
N ALA A 137 15.90 -2.94 4.57
CA ALA A 137 15.27 -1.62 4.47
C ALA A 137 13.86 -1.69 3.91
N ARG A 138 13.03 -0.72 4.28
CA ARG A 138 11.67 -0.55 3.82
C ARG A 138 11.42 0.88 3.35
N ASP A 139 10.57 1.04 2.31
CA ASP A 139 10.23 2.33 1.74
C ASP A 139 9.64 3.32 2.76
N HIS A 140 9.62 4.60 2.38
CA HIS A 140 9.27 5.75 3.21
C HIS A 140 7.88 5.65 3.85
N MET A 141 6.89 5.04 3.18
CA MET A 141 5.51 4.91 3.66
C MET A 141 5.10 3.48 4.02
N GLY A 142 6.01 2.51 3.81
CA GLY A 142 5.70 1.09 3.99
C GLY A 142 4.63 0.59 3.02
N ILE A 143 4.66 1.10 1.78
CA ILE A 143 3.76 0.66 0.70
C ILE A 143 3.98 -0.83 0.43
N ILE A 144 5.24 -1.26 0.46
CA ILE A 144 5.58 -2.68 0.43
C ILE A 144 5.55 -3.24 1.85
N PRO A 145 4.79 -4.31 2.12
CA PRO A 145 4.79 -4.96 3.42
C PRO A 145 6.12 -5.67 3.68
N LEU A 146 6.59 -5.58 4.93
CA LEU A 146 7.79 -6.25 5.39
C LEU A 146 7.64 -6.58 6.87
N TYR A 147 7.97 -7.83 7.23
CA TYR A 147 7.93 -8.36 8.59
C TYR A 147 9.29 -8.95 8.95
N ILE A 148 9.61 -8.88 10.23
CA ILE A 148 10.79 -9.52 10.82
C ILE A 148 10.37 -10.45 11.95
N GLY A 149 11.19 -11.46 12.21
CA GLY A 149 10.90 -12.39 13.30
C GLY A 149 12.13 -13.15 13.76
N TRP A 150 11.99 -13.79 14.90
CA TRP A 150 13.04 -14.62 15.50
C TRP A 150 12.44 -15.97 15.92
N ASP A 151 13.15 -17.05 15.57
CA ASP A 151 12.77 -18.36 16.07
C ASP A 151 13.30 -18.59 17.50
N LYS A 152 12.97 -19.75 18.06
CA LYS A 152 13.42 -20.16 19.41
C LYS A 152 14.93 -20.34 19.54
N HIS A 153 15.67 -20.40 18.45
CA HIS A 153 17.12 -20.53 18.40
C HIS A 153 17.84 -19.19 18.22
N GLY A 154 17.09 -18.11 17.95
CA GLY A 154 17.62 -16.77 17.70
C GLY A 154 18.01 -16.54 16.24
N THR A 155 17.61 -17.40 15.29
CA THR A 155 17.73 -17.12 13.87
C THR A 155 16.83 -15.96 13.53
N PHE A 156 17.34 -14.98 12.80
CA PHE A 156 16.62 -13.79 12.35
C PHE A 156 16.01 -14.01 10.97
N TYR A 157 14.74 -13.68 10.82
CA TYR A 157 13.99 -13.84 9.58
C TYR A 157 13.43 -12.52 9.09
N VAL A 158 13.38 -12.37 7.78
CA VAL A 158 12.72 -11.27 7.07
C VAL A 158 11.76 -11.85 6.05
N ALA A 159 10.51 -11.37 6.00
CA ALA A 159 9.53 -11.85 5.03
C ALA A 159 8.59 -10.74 4.56
N SER A 160 8.12 -10.84 3.33
CA SER A 160 7.12 -9.92 2.76
C SER A 160 5.77 -10.01 3.46
N GLU A 161 5.41 -11.17 4.01
CA GLU A 161 4.10 -11.38 4.64
C GLU A 161 4.22 -12.17 5.93
N LEU A 162 3.34 -11.87 6.88
CA LEU A 162 3.25 -12.46 8.21
C LEU A 162 3.10 -14.00 8.15
N LYS A 163 2.27 -14.50 7.22
CA LYS A 163 2.01 -15.95 7.05
C LYS A 163 3.26 -16.78 6.80
N ALA A 164 4.31 -16.16 6.26
CA ALA A 164 5.58 -16.84 6.07
C ALA A 164 6.29 -17.12 7.41
N LEU A 165 6.17 -16.21 8.37
CA LEU A 165 6.82 -16.29 9.69
C LEU A 165 6.00 -17.08 10.71
N GLU A 166 4.67 -17.09 10.56
CA GLU A 166 3.75 -17.79 11.47
C GLU A 166 4.05 -19.29 11.55
N GLY A 167 4.13 -19.81 12.78
CA GLY A 167 4.48 -21.18 13.08
C GLY A 167 5.99 -21.49 13.07
N THR A 168 6.83 -20.54 12.63
CA THR A 168 8.30 -20.62 12.67
C THR A 168 8.88 -19.71 13.74
N CYS A 169 8.47 -18.43 13.72
CA CYS A 169 8.97 -17.41 14.63
C CYS A 169 8.17 -17.38 15.94
N THR A 170 8.86 -17.21 17.05
CA THR A 170 8.25 -17.00 18.38
C THR A 170 8.01 -15.52 18.67
N LYS A 171 8.71 -14.64 17.97
CA LYS A 171 8.53 -13.20 17.98
C LYS A 171 8.40 -12.71 16.54
N ILE A 172 7.39 -11.94 16.24
CA ILE A 172 7.14 -11.35 14.91
C ILE A 172 6.84 -9.87 15.11
N GLU A 173 7.43 -9.04 14.28
CA GLU A 173 7.22 -7.60 14.28
C GLU A 173 7.03 -7.09 12.85
N LEU A 174 6.18 -6.08 12.71
CA LEU A 174 6.06 -5.32 11.47
C LEU A 174 7.30 -4.41 11.34
N PHE A 175 8.03 -4.52 10.22
CA PHE A 175 9.18 -3.63 9.99
C PHE A 175 8.68 -2.21 9.71
N PRO A 176 9.12 -1.17 10.44
CA PRO A 176 8.54 0.17 10.31
C PRO A 176 8.89 0.83 8.97
N PRO A 177 7.99 1.67 8.44
CA PRO A 177 8.24 2.48 7.25
C PRO A 177 9.42 3.43 7.43
N GLY A 178 10.15 3.70 6.36
CA GLY A 178 11.24 4.67 6.37
C GLY A 178 12.40 4.32 7.30
N HIS A 179 12.59 3.02 7.59
CA HIS A 179 13.68 2.53 8.44
C HIS A 179 14.57 1.53 7.72
N TYR A 180 15.75 1.35 8.28
CA TYR A 180 16.66 0.25 7.96
C TYR A 180 17.23 -0.40 9.22
N LEU A 181 17.68 -1.63 9.06
CA LEU A 181 18.41 -2.40 10.06
C LEU A 181 19.70 -2.89 9.42
N HIS A 182 20.85 -2.58 10.02
CA HIS A 182 22.15 -3.12 9.63
C HIS A 182 22.70 -4.00 10.74
N SER A 183 23.09 -5.23 10.42
CA SER A 183 23.52 -6.19 11.45
C SER A 183 24.81 -5.82 12.16
N ALA A 184 25.66 -4.97 11.54
CA ALA A 184 26.92 -4.54 12.15
C ALA A 184 26.73 -3.72 13.44
N ASP A 185 25.66 -2.94 13.54
CA ASP A 185 25.30 -2.21 14.76
C ASP A 185 24.04 -2.77 15.45
N GLY A 186 23.23 -3.54 14.74
CA GLY A 186 22.03 -4.17 15.27
C GLY A 186 20.90 -3.20 15.64
N GLU A 187 21.01 -1.95 15.24
CA GLU A 187 20.05 -0.89 15.55
C GLU A 187 19.10 -0.62 14.37
N LEU A 188 17.83 -0.44 14.71
CA LEU A 188 16.81 0.04 13.76
C LEU A 188 16.94 1.56 13.65
N LYS A 189 17.23 2.05 12.45
CA LYS A 189 17.44 3.48 12.18
C LYS A 189 16.45 4.02 11.19
N GLN A 190 15.95 5.23 11.46
CA GLN A 190 15.07 5.95 10.56
C GLN A 190 15.90 6.69 9.50
N TRP A 191 15.63 6.42 8.22
CA TRP A 191 16.27 7.09 7.09
C TRP A 191 15.36 8.15 6.45
N TYR A 192 14.02 8.02 6.64
CA TYR A 192 13.06 8.97 6.10
C TYR A 192 12.46 9.84 7.20
N SER A 193 12.81 11.10 7.20
CA SER A 193 12.23 12.15 8.03
C SER A 193 12.21 13.44 7.21
N ARG A 194 11.14 14.21 7.29
CA ARG A 194 10.95 15.45 6.54
C ARG A 194 10.47 16.55 7.47
N ASP A 195 10.96 17.77 7.25
CA ASP A 195 10.59 18.95 8.01
C ASP A 195 9.10 19.30 7.87
N TRP A 196 8.47 18.99 6.74
CA TRP A 196 7.03 19.17 6.56
C TRP A 196 6.15 18.34 7.54
N MET A 197 6.72 17.41 8.28
CA MET A 197 5.99 16.70 9.35
C MET A 197 5.64 17.66 10.50
N GLU A 198 6.38 18.76 10.63
CA GLU A 198 6.16 19.78 11.64
C GLU A 198 5.32 20.94 11.05
N TYR A 199 4.23 21.32 11.73
CA TYR A 199 3.33 22.41 11.27
C TYR A 199 4.07 23.72 11.06
N ASP A 200 5.00 24.07 11.95
CA ASP A 200 5.76 25.33 11.89
C ASP A 200 6.61 25.47 10.61
N ALA A 201 6.99 24.36 9.99
CA ALA A 201 7.77 24.37 8.75
C ALA A 201 6.93 24.67 7.49
N VAL A 202 5.59 24.59 7.59
CA VAL A 202 4.69 24.67 6.42
C VAL A 202 3.60 25.74 6.52
N LYS A 203 3.30 26.25 7.71
CA LYS A 203 2.17 27.16 7.98
C LYS A 203 2.17 28.46 7.19
N ASP A 204 3.35 28.94 6.78
CA ASP A 204 3.54 30.20 6.08
C ASP A 204 3.93 30.01 4.60
N ASN A 205 3.88 28.78 4.09
CA ASN A 205 4.24 28.48 2.71
C ASN A 205 3.18 29.02 1.72
N GLU A 206 3.64 29.38 0.52
CA GLU A 206 2.76 29.67 -0.60
C GLU A 206 2.25 28.38 -1.25
N THR A 207 0.96 28.34 -1.58
CA THR A 207 0.34 27.23 -2.29
C THR A 207 0.40 27.45 -3.79
N SER A 208 1.03 26.53 -4.51
CA SER A 208 1.06 26.53 -5.97
C SER A 208 0.24 25.38 -6.55
N ILE A 209 -0.90 25.67 -7.15
CA ILE A 209 -1.73 24.70 -7.88
C ILE A 209 -0.94 24.07 -9.04
N GLN A 210 -0.15 24.87 -9.73
CA GLN A 210 0.67 24.40 -10.85
C GLN A 210 1.74 23.41 -10.39
N ALA A 211 2.41 23.66 -9.26
CA ALA A 211 3.40 22.73 -8.71
C ALA A 211 2.78 21.37 -8.34
N ILE A 212 1.55 21.36 -7.80
CA ILE A 212 0.79 20.14 -7.53
C ILE A 212 0.52 19.36 -8.83
N LYS A 213 0.05 20.05 -9.87
CA LYS A 213 -0.23 19.45 -11.17
C LYS A 213 1.02 18.80 -11.76
N GLU A 214 2.11 19.54 -11.85
CA GLU A 214 3.37 19.08 -12.41
C GLU A 214 3.98 17.92 -11.62
N ALA A 215 3.97 17.99 -10.29
CA ALA A 215 4.53 16.95 -9.44
C ALA A 215 3.72 15.64 -9.52
N LEU A 216 2.37 15.70 -9.55
CA LEU A 216 1.55 14.49 -9.68
C LEU A 216 1.65 13.91 -11.10
N GLU A 217 1.69 14.74 -12.14
CA GLU A 217 1.93 14.24 -13.50
C GLU A 217 3.28 13.53 -13.60
N ALA A 218 4.34 14.08 -13.00
CA ALA A 218 5.66 13.45 -12.96
C ALA A 218 5.64 12.13 -12.17
N ALA A 219 4.94 12.07 -11.03
CA ALA A 219 4.80 10.86 -10.21
C ALA A 219 4.07 9.74 -10.98
N VAL A 220 2.93 10.05 -11.61
CA VAL A 220 2.21 9.07 -12.45
C VAL A 220 3.09 8.62 -13.60
N HIS A 221 3.71 9.55 -14.33
CA HIS A 221 4.57 9.23 -15.48
C HIS A 221 5.67 8.23 -15.11
N ARG A 222 6.49 8.51 -14.07
CA ARG A 222 7.57 7.60 -13.66
C ARG A 222 7.06 6.23 -13.20
N GLN A 223 5.87 6.17 -12.61
CA GLN A 223 5.24 4.93 -12.14
C GLN A 223 4.58 4.10 -13.26
N LEU A 224 4.52 4.59 -14.49
CA LEU A 224 4.13 3.79 -15.66
C LEU A 224 5.26 2.88 -16.18
N MET A 225 6.44 2.93 -15.58
CA MET A 225 7.58 2.05 -15.91
C MET A 225 7.16 0.57 -15.89
N SER A 226 7.12 -0.10 -17.05
CA SER A 226 6.69 -1.49 -17.18
C SER A 226 7.03 -2.08 -18.54
N ASP A 227 7.53 -3.32 -18.55
CA ASP A 227 7.70 -4.14 -19.75
C ASP A 227 6.51 -5.08 -20.02
N VAL A 228 5.44 -4.98 -19.24
CA VAL A 228 4.24 -5.81 -19.33
C VAL A 228 2.96 -4.95 -19.31
N PRO A 229 1.82 -5.47 -19.79
CA PRO A 229 0.54 -4.74 -19.78
C PRO A 229 0.13 -4.30 -18.36
N TYR A 230 -0.39 -3.08 -18.28
CA TYR A 230 -0.89 -2.48 -17.05
C TYR A 230 -2.25 -1.80 -17.24
N GLY A 231 -2.89 -1.46 -16.14
CA GLY A 231 -4.17 -0.77 -16.12
C GLY A 231 -4.27 0.26 -14.99
N VAL A 232 -5.47 0.79 -14.79
CA VAL A 232 -5.78 1.73 -13.71
C VAL A 232 -7.02 1.29 -12.96
N LEU A 233 -7.04 1.49 -11.64
CA LEU A 233 -8.23 1.34 -10.82
C LEU A 233 -9.03 2.64 -10.89
N LEU A 234 -10.29 2.56 -11.27
CA LEU A 234 -11.15 3.72 -11.55
C LEU A 234 -12.49 3.57 -10.82
N SER A 235 -12.61 4.17 -9.65
CA SER A 235 -13.87 4.19 -8.88
C SER A 235 -14.84 5.31 -9.29
N GLY A 236 -14.38 6.25 -10.15
CA GLY A 236 -15.15 7.46 -10.47
C GLY A 236 -15.10 8.55 -9.38
N GLY A 237 -14.33 8.34 -8.31
CA GLY A 237 -13.92 9.38 -7.37
C GLY A 237 -12.81 10.26 -7.94
N LEU A 238 -12.55 11.42 -7.33
CA LEU A 238 -11.56 12.39 -7.80
C LEU A 238 -10.18 11.75 -8.02
N ASP A 239 -9.65 11.07 -7.02
CA ASP A 239 -8.26 10.61 -6.96
C ASP A 239 -7.96 9.57 -8.05
N SER A 240 -8.82 8.55 -8.15
CA SER A 240 -8.71 7.51 -9.18
C SER A 240 -8.90 8.08 -10.58
N SER A 241 -9.78 9.09 -10.73
CA SER A 241 -10.05 9.75 -12.02
C SER A 241 -8.86 10.60 -12.47
N VAL A 242 -8.25 11.38 -11.56
CA VAL A 242 -7.03 12.15 -11.84
C VAL A 242 -5.89 11.22 -12.24
N THR A 243 -5.62 10.19 -11.44
CA THR A 243 -4.58 9.20 -11.74
C THR A 243 -4.79 8.56 -13.11
N SER A 244 -6.03 8.16 -13.42
CA SER A 244 -6.37 7.53 -14.70
C SER A 244 -6.24 8.48 -15.89
N ALA A 245 -6.64 9.74 -15.74
CA ALA A 245 -6.53 10.76 -16.79
C ALA A 245 -5.07 11.07 -17.13
N ILE A 246 -4.21 11.21 -16.10
CA ILE A 246 -2.77 11.41 -16.30
C ILE A 246 -2.14 10.17 -16.93
N ALA A 247 -2.45 8.96 -16.41
CA ALA A 247 -1.94 7.72 -16.98
C ALA A 247 -2.31 7.59 -18.47
N LYS A 248 -3.54 7.95 -18.85
CA LYS A 248 -3.99 7.93 -20.25
C LYS A 248 -3.18 8.87 -21.15
N LYS A 249 -2.77 10.03 -20.63
CA LYS A 249 -1.93 11.00 -21.35
C LYS A 249 -0.60 10.38 -21.81
N TYR A 250 -0.02 9.50 -20.99
CA TYR A 250 1.31 8.92 -21.22
C TYR A 250 1.28 7.45 -21.71
N ALA A 251 0.16 6.74 -21.60
CA ALA A 251 0.07 5.29 -21.85
C ALA A 251 0.42 4.83 -23.28
N GLN A 252 0.50 5.72 -24.24
CA GLN A 252 0.84 5.38 -25.64
C GLN A 252 2.33 5.18 -25.88
N LYS A 253 3.18 5.65 -24.94
CA LYS A 253 4.64 5.61 -25.06
C LYS A 253 5.26 4.76 -23.95
N ARG A 254 6.47 4.28 -24.21
CA ARG A 254 7.25 3.52 -23.24
C ARG A 254 8.25 4.43 -22.54
N ILE A 255 8.13 4.51 -21.24
CA ILE A 255 9.05 5.30 -20.39
C ILE A 255 10.45 4.71 -20.44
N GLU A 256 10.60 3.38 -20.50
CA GLU A 256 11.88 2.70 -20.59
C GLU A 256 12.69 3.07 -21.84
N SER A 257 12.05 3.70 -22.82
CA SER A 257 12.69 4.21 -24.05
C SER A 257 12.72 5.74 -24.12
N ASP A 258 12.61 6.46 -22.99
CA ASP A 258 12.47 7.92 -22.93
C ASP A 258 11.33 8.44 -23.83
N ASP A 259 10.18 7.75 -23.82
CA ASP A 259 9.01 8.03 -24.63
C ASP A 259 9.24 8.05 -26.16
N THR A 260 10.34 7.44 -26.62
CA THR A 260 10.69 7.39 -28.05
C THR A 260 9.99 6.25 -28.82
N THR A 261 9.56 5.19 -28.13
CA THR A 261 8.87 4.06 -28.73
C THR A 261 7.44 3.93 -28.25
N ASP A 262 6.57 3.37 -29.10
CA ASP A 262 5.18 3.13 -28.75
C ASP A 262 5.06 1.96 -27.76
N ALA A 263 4.06 2.03 -26.88
CA ALA A 263 3.71 0.93 -26.00
C ALA A 263 3.18 -0.27 -26.82
N TRP A 264 3.44 -1.48 -26.36
CA TRP A 264 2.99 -2.71 -27.01
C TRP A 264 1.48 -2.91 -26.87
N TRP A 265 0.87 -2.25 -25.85
CA TRP A 265 -0.55 -2.26 -25.51
C TRP A 265 -1.06 -0.82 -25.50
N PRO A 266 -1.39 -0.24 -26.64
CA PRO A 266 -1.68 1.19 -26.76
C PRO A 266 -3.00 1.60 -26.10
N GLN A 267 -3.82 0.63 -25.68
CA GLN A 267 -5.09 0.88 -25.02
C GLN A 267 -4.93 0.72 -23.50
N LEU A 268 -5.20 1.79 -22.76
CA LEU A 268 -5.23 1.74 -21.31
C LEU A 268 -6.56 1.11 -20.85
N HIS A 269 -6.47 0.05 -20.06
CA HIS A 269 -7.59 -0.59 -19.40
C HIS A 269 -7.86 0.04 -18.05
N SER A 270 -9.15 0.30 -17.74
CA SER A 270 -9.59 0.77 -16.43
C SER A 270 -10.58 -0.21 -15.81
N PHE A 271 -10.54 -0.31 -14.47
CA PHE A 271 -11.30 -1.29 -13.71
C PHE A 271 -12.08 -0.63 -12.59
N SER A 272 -13.37 -0.95 -12.48
CA SER A 272 -14.23 -0.61 -11.37
C SER A 272 -14.89 -1.84 -10.78
N VAL A 273 -15.28 -1.79 -9.51
CA VAL A 273 -15.95 -2.90 -8.82
C VAL A 273 -17.10 -2.37 -7.97
N GLY A 274 -18.21 -3.08 -7.95
CA GLY A 274 -19.36 -2.74 -7.11
C GLY A 274 -20.47 -3.76 -7.18
N LEU A 275 -21.45 -3.59 -6.32
CA LEU A 275 -22.74 -4.29 -6.41
C LEU A 275 -23.55 -3.73 -7.58
N GLU A 276 -24.53 -4.48 -8.04
CA GLU A 276 -25.49 -3.99 -9.05
C GLU A 276 -26.11 -2.67 -8.60
N GLY A 277 -26.05 -1.64 -9.46
CA GLY A 277 -26.58 -0.30 -9.17
C GLY A 277 -25.68 0.59 -8.27
N SER A 278 -24.45 0.19 -8.01
CA SER A 278 -23.49 1.00 -7.27
C SER A 278 -23.25 2.37 -7.92
N PRO A 279 -23.24 3.47 -7.14
CA PRO A 279 -23.01 4.81 -7.67
C PRO A 279 -21.60 4.98 -8.25
N ASP A 280 -20.61 4.27 -7.72
CA ASP A 280 -19.24 4.32 -8.21
C ASP A 280 -19.10 3.72 -9.61
N LEU A 281 -19.82 2.63 -9.93
CA LEU A 281 -19.79 2.04 -11.26
C LEU A 281 -20.26 3.05 -12.32
N ALA A 282 -21.38 3.75 -12.06
CA ALA A 282 -21.89 4.76 -12.97
C ALA A 282 -20.96 5.97 -13.14
N ALA A 283 -20.31 6.40 -12.05
CA ALA A 283 -19.34 7.49 -12.10
C ALA A 283 -18.05 7.08 -12.83
N ALA A 284 -17.56 5.86 -12.60
CA ALA A 284 -16.39 5.31 -13.29
C ALA A 284 -16.61 5.22 -14.80
N GLN A 285 -17.78 4.78 -15.24
CA GLN A 285 -18.11 4.72 -16.68
C GLN A 285 -18.06 6.11 -17.34
N LYS A 286 -18.60 7.14 -16.69
CA LYS A 286 -18.54 8.53 -17.21
C LYS A 286 -17.09 9.02 -17.39
N VAL A 287 -16.23 8.72 -16.43
CA VAL A 287 -14.81 9.08 -16.53
C VAL A 287 -14.14 8.30 -17.64
N ALA A 288 -14.37 6.99 -17.71
CA ALA A 288 -13.81 6.10 -18.73
C ALA A 288 -14.16 6.56 -20.15
N ASP A 289 -15.44 6.95 -20.37
CA ASP A 289 -15.90 7.49 -21.64
C ASP A 289 -15.21 8.81 -21.99
N HIS A 290 -15.01 9.69 -20.98
CA HIS A 290 -14.38 10.99 -21.16
C HIS A 290 -12.89 10.87 -21.51
N ILE A 291 -12.13 10.04 -20.78
CA ILE A 291 -10.69 9.88 -21.00
C ILE A 291 -10.33 8.85 -22.08
N GLY A 292 -11.30 8.05 -22.52
CA GLY A 292 -11.14 7.06 -23.58
C GLY A 292 -10.33 5.84 -23.17
N THR A 293 -10.65 5.22 -22.02
CA THR A 293 -10.10 3.93 -21.61
C THR A 293 -10.99 2.77 -22.03
N VAL A 294 -10.42 1.57 -22.11
CA VAL A 294 -11.21 0.33 -22.22
C VAL A 294 -11.67 -0.04 -20.82
N HIS A 295 -12.92 0.31 -20.50
CA HIS A 295 -13.45 0.15 -19.16
C HIS A 295 -14.02 -1.25 -18.91
N HIS A 296 -13.74 -1.78 -17.72
CA HIS A 296 -14.24 -3.06 -17.23
C HIS A 296 -14.99 -2.84 -15.91
N GLU A 297 -16.31 -2.92 -15.99
CA GLU A 297 -17.19 -2.91 -14.83
C GLU A 297 -17.28 -4.33 -14.25
N ILE A 298 -16.78 -4.51 -13.02
CA ILE A 298 -16.77 -5.80 -12.34
C ILE A 298 -17.86 -5.78 -11.27
N LYS A 299 -18.90 -6.57 -11.48
CA LYS A 299 -19.98 -6.75 -10.50
C LYS A 299 -19.72 -7.98 -9.66
N PHE A 300 -20.00 -7.87 -8.37
CA PHE A 300 -20.02 -9.01 -7.46
C PHE A 300 -21.34 -9.06 -6.71
N THR A 301 -21.71 -10.22 -6.25
CA THR A 301 -22.87 -10.43 -5.39
C THR A 301 -22.46 -10.38 -3.91
N ILE A 302 -23.41 -10.05 -3.05
CA ILE A 302 -23.17 -10.08 -1.59
C ILE A 302 -22.66 -11.46 -1.15
N GLN A 303 -23.20 -12.55 -1.70
CA GLN A 303 -22.76 -13.90 -1.37
C GLN A 303 -21.31 -14.16 -1.78
N GLU A 304 -20.87 -13.74 -2.96
CA GLU A 304 -19.46 -13.82 -3.36
C GLU A 304 -18.55 -13.04 -2.40
N GLY A 305 -19.01 -11.87 -1.93
CA GLY A 305 -18.31 -11.10 -0.91
C GLY A 305 -18.18 -11.85 0.41
N LEU A 306 -19.27 -12.41 0.92
CA LEU A 306 -19.28 -13.18 2.17
C LEU A 306 -18.40 -14.43 2.09
N ASP A 307 -18.45 -15.14 0.98
CA ASP A 307 -17.64 -16.35 0.73
C ASP A 307 -16.14 -16.03 0.69
N ALA A 308 -15.77 -14.83 0.24
CA ALA A 308 -14.38 -14.40 0.13
C ALA A 308 -13.74 -13.95 1.45
N ILE A 309 -14.51 -13.66 2.51
CA ILE A 309 -13.98 -13.04 3.75
C ILE A 309 -12.84 -13.84 4.36
N LYS A 310 -12.93 -15.16 4.40
CA LYS A 310 -11.85 -16.01 4.96
C LYS A 310 -10.55 -15.86 4.18
N ASP A 311 -10.63 -15.88 2.85
CA ASP A 311 -9.47 -15.72 1.98
C ASP A 311 -8.90 -14.30 2.07
N VAL A 312 -9.77 -13.29 2.19
CA VAL A 312 -9.37 -11.90 2.38
C VAL A 312 -8.58 -11.75 3.69
N ILE A 313 -9.11 -12.26 4.82
CA ILE A 313 -8.41 -12.20 6.12
C ILE A 313 -7.07 -12.94 6.05
N TYR A 314 -7.00 -14.12 5.41
CA TYR A 314 -5.76 -14.86 5.22
C TYR A 314 -4.73 -14.07 4.39
N ASN A 315 -5.15 -13.45 3.29
CA ASN A 315 -4.23 -12.74 2.40
C ASN A 315 -3.82 -11.37 2.96
N LEU A 316 -4.72 -10.64 3.61
CA LEU A 316 -4.43 -9.34 4.19
C LEU A 316 -3.74 -9.42 5.56
N GLU A 317 -3.91 -10.54 6.28
CA GLU A 317 -3.28 -10.75 7.59
C GLU A 317 -3.69 -9.69 8.62
N THR A 318 -4.97 -9.33 8.59
CA THR A 318 -5.58 -8.35 9.49
C THR A 318 -7.01 -8.75 9.82
N TYR A 319 -7.54 -8.21 10.91
CA TYR A 319 -8.97 -8.28 11.28
C TYR A 319 -9.58 -6.89 11.53
N ASP A 320 -8.89 -5.83 11.07
CA ASP A 320 -9.43 -4.47 11.08
C ASP A 320 -10.69 -4.37 10.23
N ILE A 321 -11.79 -3.87 10.83
CA ILE A 321 -13.12 -3.86 10.21
C ILE A 321 -13.09 -3.11 8.87
N THR A 322 -12.57 -1.90 8.86
CA THR A 322 -12.59 -1.03 7.69
C THR A 322 -11.77 -1.64 6.55
N THR A 323 -10.60 -2.17 6.90
CA THR A 323 -9.71 -2.84 5.95
C THR A 323 -10.40 -4.05 5.31
N ILE A 324 -11.05 -4.92 6.10
CA ILE A 324 -11.73 -6.11 5.54
C ILE A 324 -12.92 -5.72 4.65
N ARG A 325 -13.76 -4.76 5.09
CA ARG A 325 -14.90 -4.28 4.30
C ARG A 325 -14.49 -3.76 2.93
N ALA A 326 -13.42 -2.95 2.87
CA ALA A 326 -12.91 -2.37 1.63
C ALA A 326 -12.07 -3.34 0.80
N SER A 327 -11.35 -4.26 1.44
CA SER A 327 -10.49 -5.22 0.73
C SER A 327 -11.26 -6.28 -0.04
N THR A 328 -12.43 -6.68 0.44
CA THR A 328 -13.21 -7.76 -0.19
C THR A 328 -13.58 -7.45 -1.63
N PRO A 329 -14.17 -6.29 -1.97
CA PRO A 329 -14.41 -5.93 -3.37
C PRO A 329 -13.12 -5.84 -4.19
N MET A 330 -12.05 -5.25 -3.63
CA MET A 330 -10.75 -5.13 -4.31
C MET A 330 -10.13 -6.49 -4.60
N TYR A 331 -10.21 -7.44 -3.67
CA TYR A 331 -9.74 -8.81 -3.83
C TYR A 331 -10.47 -9.53 -4.97
N LEU A 332 -11.81 -9.38 -5.05
CA LEU A 332 -12.62 -9.97 -6.11
C LEU A 332 -12.32 -9.33 -7.47
N MET A 333 -12.13 -8.01 -7.53
CA MET A 333 -11.71 -7.29 -8.74
C MET A 333 -10.33 -7.76 -9.21
N ALA A 334 -9.37 -7.90 -8.32
CA ALA A 334 -8.01 -8.33 -8.64
C ALA A 334 -7.99 -9.72 -9.32
N ARG A 335 -8.87 -10.63 -8.91
CA ARG A 335 -9.04 -11.94 -9.56
C ARG A 335 -9.37 -11.81 -11.05
N VAL A 336 -10.27 -10.88 -11.40
CA VAL A 336 -10.66 -10.62 -12.78
C VAL A 336 -9.53 -9.96 -13.56
N ILE A 337 -8.87 -8.95 -12.99
CA ILE A 337 -7.73 -8.28 -13.62
C ILE A 337 -6.62 -9.30 -13.95
N LYS A 338 -6.33 -10.21 -13.03
CA LYS A 338 -5.35 -11.30 -13.25
C LYS A 338 -5.72 -12.18 -14.43
N SER A 339 -7.00 -12.52 -14.58
CA SER A 339 -7.49 -13.37 -15.69
C SER A 339 -7.29 -12.74 -17.07
N MET A 340 -7.14 -11.41 -17.13
CA MET A 340 -6.86 -10.64 -18.34
C MET A 340 -5.36 -10.51 -18.65
N GLY A 341 -4.50 -11.10 -17.84
CA GLY A 341 -3.04 -11.08 -18.05
C GLY A 341 -2.37 -9.77 -17.63
N ILE A 342 -3.08 -8.87 -16.95
CA ILE A 342 -2.54 -7.60 -16.43
C ILE A 342 -1.81 -7.88 -15.11
N LYS A 343 -0.60 -7.35 -14.98
CA LYS A 343 0.29 -7.59 -13.83
C LYS A 343 0.49 -6.36 -12.94
N MET A 344 0.14 -5.17 -13.41
CA MET A 344 0.30 -3.93 -12.67
C MET A 344 -0.90 -3.01 -12.87
N VAL A 345 -1.30 -2.32 -11.81
CA VAL A 345 -2.33 -1.27 -11.87
C VAL A 345 -1.90 -0.05 -11.05
N LEU A 346 -2.33 1.15 -11.49
CA LEU A 346 -2.20 2.37 -10.70
C LEU A 346 -3.49 2.60 -9.92
N SER A 347 -3.34 3.11 -8.69
CA SER A 347 -4.43 3.45 -7.77
C SER A 347 -4.31 4.89 -7.28
N GLY A 348 -5.43 5.49 -6.89
CA GLY A 348 -5.50 6.82 -6.28
C GLY A 348 -5.30 6.86 -4.76
N GLU A 349 -4.82 5.78 -4.15
CA GLU A 349 -4.58 5.70 -2.70
C GLU A 349 -3.58 6.75 -2.21
N GLY A 350 -3.78 7.25 -1.00
CA GLY A 350 -2.92 8.25 -0.36
C GLY A 350 -3.41 9.70 -0.50
N ALA A 351 -4.30 9.97 -1.45
CA ALA A 351 -4.81 11.33 -1.66
C ALA A 351 -5.63 11.86 -0.48
N ASP A 352 -6.42 11.01 0.15
CA ASP A 352 -7.24 11.39 1.30
C ASP A 352 -6.40 11.77 2.52
N GLU A 353 -5.30 11.10 2.74
CA GLU A 353 -4.36 11.35 3.84
C GLU A 353 -3.56 12.64 3.61
N LEU A 354 -3.10 12.87 2.39
CA LEU A 354 -2.30 14.05 2.04
C LEU A 354 -3.12 15.35 2.09
N PHE A 355 -4.38 15.28 1.70
CA PHE A 355 -5.22 16.48 1.47
C PHE A 355 -6.45 16.54 2.39
N GLY A 356 -6.53 15.69 3.42
CA GLY A 356 -7.66 15.69 4.35
C GLY A 356 -8.98 15.37 3.66
N GLY A 357 -9.00 14.34 2.80
CA GLY A 357 -10.17 14.01 1.98
C GLY A 357 -11.28 13.25 2.70
N TYR A 358 -11.03 12.69 3.87
CA TYR A 358 -12.06 12.03 4.67
C TYR A 358 -13.06 13.03 5.26
N LEU A 359 -14.33 12.68 5.32
CA LEU A 359 -15.41 13.60 5.73
C LEU A 359 -15.23 14.16 7.14
N TYR A 360 -14.60 13.43 8.07
CA TYR A 360 -14.37 13.94 9.41
C TYR A 360 -13.42 15.15 9.46
N PHE A 361 -12.57 15.37 8.43
CA PHE A 361 -11.72 16.55 8.34
C PHE A 361 -12.50 17.86 8.24
N HIS A 362 -13.80 17.82 7.86
CA HIS A 362 -14.69 18.96 7.94
C HIS A 362 -14.83 19.54 9.36
N LYS A 363 -14.51 18.72 10.37
CA LYS A 363 -14.57 19.09 11.80
C LYS A 363 -13.22 19.52 12.37
N ALA A 364 -12.17 19.60 11.54
CA ALA A 364 -10.86 20.06 12.00
C ALA A 364 -10.95 21.49 12.55
N PRO A 365 -10.52 21.73 13.82
CA PRO A 365 -10.77 23.02 14.48
C PRO A 365 -9.89 24.15 13.93
N ASN A 366 -8.74 23.83 13.36
CA ASN A 366 -7.78 24.79 12.80
C ASN A 366 -6.78 24.10 11.88
N ALA A 367 -5.96 24.87 11.17
CA ALA A 367 -4.99 24.39 10.20
C ALA A 367 -3.87 23.52 10.83
N GLN A 368 -3.50 23.79 12.08
CA GLN A 368 -2.51 23.00 12.79
C GLN A 368 -3.02 21.58 13.05
N GLU A 369 -4.20 21.44 13.68
CA GLU A 369 -4.81 20.15 13.95
C GLU A 369 -5.09 19.36 12.65
N PHE A 370 -5.52 20.07 11.60
CA PHE A 370 -5.69 19.48 10.27
C PHE A 370 -4.39 18.88 9.75
N HIS A 371 -3.29 19.64 9.79
CA HIS A 371 -1.97 19.18 9.32
C HIS A 371 -1.44 18.02 10.17
N GLU A 372 -1.47 18.16 11.48
CA GLU A 372 -1.01 17.11 12.38
C GLU A 372 -1.81 15.80 12.18
N GLU A 373 -3.11 15.88 11.87
CA GLU A 373 -3.90 14.70 11.56
C GLU A 373 -3.49 14.06 10.23
N THR A 374 -3.18 14.85 9.19
CA THR A 374 -2.65 14.28 7.94
C THR A 374 -1.34 13.52 8.19
N VAL A 375 -0.44 14.07 9.01
CA VAL A 375 0.82 13.41 9.40
C VAL A 375 0.55 12.13 10.20
N ARG A 376 -0.38 12.16 11.19
CA ARG A 376 -0.79 10.96 11.95
C ARG A 376 -1.35 9.86 11.05
N LYS A 377 -2.18 10.22 10.07
CA LYS A 377 -2.73 9.27 9.09
C LYS A 377 -1.63 8.64 8.23
N LEU A 378 -0.75 9.47 7.67
CA LEU A 378 0.36 9.00 6.85
C LEU A 378 1.29 8.05 7.61
N SER A 379 1.62 8.36 8.87
CA SER A 379 2.51 7.52 9.68
C SER A 379 2.00 6.10 9.93
N LYS A 380 0.68 5.90 9.85
CA LYS A 380 0.00 4.61 10.09
C LYS A 380 -0.53 3.94 8.82
N LEU A 381 -0.44 4.61 7.67
CA LEU A 381 -1.08 4.18 6.43
C LEU A 381 -0.66 2.78 5.98
N HIS A 382 0.55 2.36 6.32
CA HIS A 382 1.11 1.04 6.04
C HIS A 382 0.35 -0.12 6.72
N MET A 383 -0.45 0.15 7.75
CA MET A 383 -1.28 -0.84 8.45
C MET A 383 -2.72 -0.89 7.93
N TYR A 384 -3.14 0.07 7.12
CA TYR A 384 -4.50 0.25 6.62
C TYR A 384 -4.56 0.27 5.09
N ASP A 385 -4.61 1.46 4.46
CA ASP A 385 -4.86 1.56 3.03
C ASP A 385 -3.71 1.07 2.15
N CYS A 386 -2.45 1.29 2.56
CA CYS A 386 -1.30 0.68 1.87
C CYS A 386 -1.34 -0.85 1.96
N LEU A 387 -1.63 -1.40 3.15
CA LEU A 387 -1.75 -2.84 3.34
C LEU A 387 -2.89 -3.42 2.49
N ARG A 388 -4.07 -2.75 2.51
CA ARG A 388 -5.22 -3.11 1.71
C ARG A 388 -4.90 -3.14 0.22
N ALA A 389 -4.42 -2.02 -0.33
CA ALA A 389 -4.11 -1.90 -1.75
C ALA A 389 -3.04 -2.90 -2.19
N ASN A 390 -1.97 -3.05 -1.39
CA ASN A 390 -0.91 -3.99 -1.70
C ASN A 390 -1.37 -5.45 -1.66
N LYS A 391 -1.91 -5.91 -0.53
CA LYS A 391 -2.18 -7.33 -0.31
C LYS A 391 -3.40 -7.85 -1.05
N SER A 392 -4.45 -7.02 -1.26
CA SER A 392 -5.60 -7.43 -2.08
C SER A 392 -5.21 -7.73 -3.53
N LEU A 393 -4.34 -6.91 -4.11
CA LEU A 393 -3.83 -7.08 -5.47
C LEU A 393 -2.80 -8.22 -5.53
N ALA A 394 -1.86 -8.25 -4.59
CA ALA A 394 -0.80 -9.25 -4.53
C ALA A 394 -1.32 -10.66 -4.29
N ALA A 395 -2.48 -10.85 -3.65
CA ALA A 395 -3.15 -12.14 -3.52
C ALA A 395 -3.37 -12.84 -4.88
N TRP A 396 -3.44 -12.06 -5.95
CA TRP A 396 -3.61 -12.54 -7.33
C TRP A 396 -2.38 -12.27 -8.21
N GLY A 397 -1.24 -11.88 -7.60
CA GLY A 397 -0.01 -11.59 -8.35
C GLY A 397 -0.16 -10.37 -9.25
N ILE A 398 -0.73 -9.30 -8.72
CA ILE A 398 -0.84 -7.99 -9.36
C ILE A 398 -0.11 -6.97 -8.49
N GLU A 399 0.66 -6.08 -9.11
CA GLU A 399 1.29 -4.95 -8.45
C GLU A 399 0.37 -3.73 -8.45
N GLY A 400 0.18 -3.13 -7.27
CA GLY A 400 -0.45 -1.83 -7.12
C GLY A 400 0.60 -0.73 -6.96
N ARG A 401 0.50 0.32 -7.75
CA ARG A 401 1.30 1.55 -7.64
C ARG A 401 0.43 2.71 -7.21
N VAL A 402 0.99 3.59 -6.40
CA VAL A 402 0.26 4.64 -5.69
C VAL A 402 0.92 6.00 -5.87
N PRO A 403 0.70 6.68 -7.01
CA PRO A 403 1.39 7.93 -7.35
C PRO A 403 1.24 9.07 -6.33
N PHE A 404 0.12 9.13 -5.60
CA PHE A 404 -0.05 10.10 -4.52
C PHE A 404 0.94 9.89 -3.36
N LEU A 405 1.46 8.66 -3.19
CA LEU A 405 2.49 8.36 -2.20
C LEU A 405 3.90 8.32 -2.80
N ASP A 406 4.10 8.86 -3.99
CA ASP A 406 5.43 9.10 -4.55
C ASP A 406 6.20 10.07 -3.65
N LYS A 407 7.45 9.74 -3.32
CA LYS A 407 8.25 10.49 -2.35
C LYS A 407 8.40 11.99 -2.72
N GLU A 408 8.66 12.29 -4.00
CA GLU A 408 8.80 13.66 -4.48
C GLU A 408 7.45 14.40 -4.52
N PHE A 409 6.38 13.71 -4.92
CA PHE A 409 5.05 14.30 -4.89
C PHE A 409 4.61 14.62 -3.45
N MET A 410 4.86 13.72 -2.50
CA MET A 410 4.57 13.95 -1.08
C MET A 410 5.30 15.20 -0.56
N ASP A 411 6.55 15.41 -0.93
CA ASP A 411 7.31 16.60 -0.53
C ASP A 411 6.65 17.89 -1.04
N VAL A 412 6.08 17.90 -2.24
CA VAL A 412 5.31 19.04 -2.76
C VAL A 412 3.95 19.16 -2.06
N ALA A 413 3.20 18.08 -1.95
CA ALA A 413 1.84 18.09 -1.42
C ALA A 413 1.79 18.46 0.07
N MET A 414 2.75 17.96 0.88
CA MET A 414 2.78 18.22 2.32
C MET A 414 3.36 19.57 2.69
N ARG A 415 4.07 20.24 1.76
CA ARG A 415 4.55 21.63 1.93
C ARG A 415 3.52 22.70 1.58
N ILE A 416 2.35 22.34 1.08
CA ILE A 416 1.24 23.28 0.90
C ILE A 416 0.86 23.86 2.27
N ASN A 417 0.56 25.17 2.30
CA ASN A 417 0.01 25.79 3.49
C ASN A 417 -1.24 25.03 3.97
N PRO A 418 -1.25 24.48 5.18
CA PRO A 418 -2.38 23.71 5.68
C PRO A 418 -3.71 24.50 5.67
N GLN A 419 -3.66 25.83 5.80
CA GLN A 419 -4.85 26.68 5.69
C GLN A 419 -5.53 26.57 4.32
N ASP A 420 -4.76 26.32 3.25
CA ASP A 420 -5.30 26.17 1.90
C ASP A 420 -5.87 24.76 1.62
N LYS A 421 -5.57 23.80 2.49
CA LYS A 421 -6.20 22.47 2.49
C LYS A 421 -7.49 22.43 3.30
N MET A 422 -7.70 23.38 4.22
CA MET A 422 -8.88 23.46 5.09
C MET A 422 -10.17 23.54 4.28
N ILE A 423 -11.16 22.83 4.78
CA ILE A 423 -12.53 22.85 4.24
C ILE A 423 -13.29 24.01 4.86
N ASN A 424 -13.99 24.77 4.05
CA ASN A 424 -14.82 25.90 4.49
C ASN A 424 -16.02 26.07 3.55
N GLY A 425 -16.88 27.07 3.76
CA GLY A 425 -18.06 27.31 2.93
C GLY A 425 -17.81 27.55 1.43
N GLU A 426 -16.57 27.81 1.03
CA GLU A 426 -16.16 28.07 -0.36
C GLU A 426 -15.30 26.92 -0.93
N ARG A 427 -14.62 26.16 -0.08
CA ARG A 427 -13.67 25.11 -0.44
C ARG A 427 -14.11 23.78 0.13
N MET A 428 -14.38 22.81 -0.73
CA MET A 428 -14.65 21.43 -0.34
C MET A 428 -13.34 20.63 -0.14
N GLU A 429 -13.44 19.42 0.36
CA GLU A 429 -12.28 18.54 0.56
C GLU A 429 -11.46 18.39 -0.73
N LYS A 430 -10.15 18.36 -0.60
CA LYS A 430 -9.16 18.26 -1.70
C LYS A 430 -9.28 19.37 -2.76
N TRP A 431 -9.71 20.55 -2.37
CA TRP A 431 -9.90 21.69 -3.29
C TRP A 431 -8.67 21.94 -4.18
N VAL A 432 -7.45 21.85 -3.63
CA VAL A 432 -6.21 22.08 -4.40
C VAL A 432 -6.02 21.04 -5.52
N VAL A 433 -6.38 19.79 -5.29
CA VAL A 433 -6.34 18.73 -6.32
C VAL A 433 -7.43 18.96 -7.36
N ARG A 434 -8.65 19.30 -6.93
CA ARG A 434 -9.77 19.60 -7.83
C ARG A 434 -9.40 20.72 -8.78
N LYS A 435 -8.84 21.82 -8.27
CA LYS A 435 -8.39 22.96 -9.07
C LYS A 435 -7.24 22.64 -10.00
N ALA A 436 -6.29 21.80 -9.58
CA ALA A 436 -5.16 21.42 -10.41
C ALA A 436 -5.59 20.60 -11.66
N PHE A 437 -6.69 19.84 -11.56
CA PHE A 437 -7.08 18.87 -12.59
C PHE A 437 -8.53 19.03 -13.11
N GLU A 438 -9.20 20.16 -12.81
CA GLU A 438 -10.59 20.39 -13.27
C GLU A 438 -10.72 20.43 -14.80
N ASP A 439 -9.65 20.75 -15.51
CA ASP A 439 -9.60 20.75 -16.96
C ASP A 439 -9.45 19.35 -17.61
N MET A 440 -9.09 18.35 -16.82
CA MET A 440 -8.88 16.97 -17.29
C MET A 440 -10.07 16.04 -17.04
N LEU A 441 -11.04 16.47 -16.25
CA LEU A 441 -12.15 15.65 -15.80
C LEU A 441 -13.50 16.30 -16.12
N PRO A 442 -14.60 15.49 -16.28
CA PRO A 442 -15.94 16.04 -16.30
C PRO A 442 -16.23 16.84 -15.04
N GLU A 443 -16.88 17.98 -15.15
CA GLU A 443 -17.24 18.84 -14.00
C GLU A 443 -17.99 18.07 -12.92
N SER A 444 -18.92 17.19 -13.30
CA SER A 444 -19.69 16.33 -12.39
C SER A 444 -18.84 15.32 -11.61
N VAL A 445 -17.59 15.10 -12.00
CA VAL A 445 -16.61 14.24 -11.32
C VAL A 445 -15.60 15.08 -10.56
N ALA A 446 -15.06 16.14 -11.18
CA ALA A 446 -14.10 17.05 -10.55
C ALA A 446 -14.66 17.66 -9.25
N TRP A 447 -15.98 17.91 -9.20
CA TRP A 447 -16.68 18.51 -8.06
C TRP A 447 -17.67 17.55 -7.37
N ARG A 448 -17.52 16.24 -7.61
CA ARG A 448 -18.31 15.19 -6.91
C ARG A 448 -17.92 15.16 -5.44
N GLN A 449 -18.92 15.04 -4.58
CA GLN A 449 -18.75 14.78 -3.16
C GLN A 449 -17.97 13.49 -2.92
N LYS A 450 -17.11 13.49 -1.89
CA LYS A 450 -16.36 12.30 -1.46
C LYS A 450 -17.29 11.20 -0.96
N GLU A 451 -17.09 10.00 -1.48
CA GLU A 451 -17.60 8.75 -0.91
C GLU A 451 -16.42 7.84 -0.53
N GLN A 452 -16.52 7.14 0.58
CA GLN A 452 -15.53 6.13 0.95
C GLN A 452 -15.72 4.90 0.05
N PHE A 453 -14.63 4.22 -0.28
CA PHE A 453 -14.66 3.06 -1.17
C PHE A 453 -15.60 1.96 -0.67
N SER A 454 -15.60 1.66 0.65
CA SER A 454 -16.51 0.67 1.25
C SER A 454 -17.99 1.02 1.11
N ASP A 455 -18.33 2.30 0.98
CA ASP A 455 -19.69 2.80 0.80
C ASP A 455 -20.04 2.91 -0.70
N GLY A 456 -19.10 3.38 -1.52
CA GLY A 456 -19.26 3.57 -2.96
C GLY A 456 -19.50 2.27 -3.75
N VAL A 457 -19.00 1.15 -3.27
CA VAL A 457 -19.26 -0.18 -3.87
C VAL A 457 -20.70 -0.67 -3.67
N GLY A 458 -21.46 -0.05 -2.77
CA GLY A 458 -22.88 -0.34 -2.51
C GLY A 458 -23.19 -0.45 -1.00
N TYR A 459 -24.11 0.38 -0.54
CA TYR A 459 -24.48 0.49 0.88
C TYR A 459 -24.96 -0.82 1.51
N SER A 460 -25.64 -1.68 0.76
CA SER A 460 -26.12 -2.98 1.23
C SER A 460 -24.99 -3.94 1.63
N TRP A 461 -23.77 -3.74 1.14
CA TRP A 461 -22.61 -4.56 1.51
C TRP A 461 -22.32 -4.51 3.02
N ILE A 462 -22.19 -3.30 3.57
CA ILE A 462 -21.91 -3.12 5.01
C ILE A 462 -23.09 -3.56 5.86
N ASP A 463 -24.33 -3.28 5.42
CA ASP A 463 -25.53 -3.64 6.18
C ASP A 463 -25.68 -5.16 6.31
N THR A 464 -25.45 -5.88 5.22
CA THR A 464 -25.49 -7.35 5.23
C THR A 464 -24.38 -7.95 6.09
N LEU A 465 -23.17 -7.38 6.08
CA LEU A 465 -22.10 -7.81 6.99
C LEU A 465 -22.51 -7.66 8.46
N LYS A 466 -23.10 -6.52 8.83
CA LYS A 466 -23.60 -6.29 10.19
C LYS A 466 -24.71 -7.27 10.58
N GLU A 467 -25.60 -7.63 9.65
CA GLU A 467 -26.65 -8.63 9.86
C GLU A 467 -26.05 -10.03 10.07
N LEU A 468 -25.17 -10.47 9.19
CA LEU A 468 -24.48 -11.75 9.30
C LEU A 468 -23.79 -11.89 10.67
N VAL A 469 -23.02 -10.89 11.03
CA VAL A 469 -22.25 -10.91 12.27
C VAL A 469 -23.15 -10.94 13.51
N ARG A 470 -24.31 -10.24 13.48
CA ARG A 470 -25.28 -10.28 14.57
C ARG A 470 -25.82 -11.69 14.80
N ASP A 471 -25.98 -12.47 13.73
CA ASP A 471 -26.53 -13.82 13.79
C ASP A 471 -25.45 -14.86 14.17
N GLU A 472 -24.19 -14.65 13.74
CA GLU A 472 -23.06 -15.55 13.99
C GLU A 472 -22.41 -15.38 15.37
N VAL A 473 -22.50 -14.18 15.98
CA VAL A 473 -21.84 -13.88 17.26
C VAL A 473 -22.87 -13.51 18.31
N THR A 474 -22.98 -14.34 19.36
CA THR A 474 -23.89 -14.07 20.48
C THR A 474 -23.35 -12.98 21.41
N ASP A 475 -24.25 -12.35 22.19
CA ASP A 475 -23.85 -11.36 23.21
C ASP A 475 -22.98 -12.01 24.30
N GLU A 476 -23.25 -13.27 24.64
CA GLU A 476 -22.44 -14.04 25.58
C GLU A 476 -21.01 -14.28 25.09
N GLN A 477 -20.83 -14.61 23.80
CA GLN A 477 -19.52 -14.75 23.20
C GLN A 477 -18.73 -13.45 23.28
N LEU A 478 -19.36 -12.32 22.94
CA LEU A 478 -18.71 -11.01 23.01
C LEU A 478 -18.37 -10.62 24.46
N ALA A 479 -19.28 -10.83 25.40
CA ALA A 479 -19.04 -10.56 26.83
C ALA A 479 -17.86 -11.37 27.40
N ASN A 480 -17.62 -12.56 26.86
CA ASN A 480 -16.55 -13.47 27.25
C ASN A 480 -15.32 -13.38 26.34
N ALA A 481 -15.26 -12.41 25.41
CA ALA A 481 -14.19 -12.30 24.40
C ALA A 481 -12.77 -12.30 24.99
N LYS A 482 -12.57 -11.64 26.15
CA LYS A 482 -11.27 -11.57 26.84
C LYS A 482 -10.70 -12.92 27.28
N PHE A 483 -11.54 -13.93 27.47
CA PHE A 483 -11.07 -15.28 27.83
C PHE A 483 -10.60 -16.05 26.62
N ARG A 484 -11.17 -15.77 25.44
CA ARG A 484 -10.73 -16.38 24.19
C ARG A 484 -9.58 -15.60 23.55
N PHE A 485 -9.64 -14.26 23.59
CA PHE A 485 -8.69 -13.35 22.99
C PHE A 485 -8.10 -12.42 24.04
N PRO A 486 -7.16 -12.89 24.89
CA PRO A 486 -6.57 -12.08 25.95
C PRO A 486 -5.69 -10.95 25.39
N VAL A 487 -5.11 -11.16 24.19
CA VAL A 487 -4.33 -10.17 23.46
C VAL A 487 -5.23 -9.52 22.41
N GLN A 488 -5.36 -8.20 22.46
CA GLN A 488 -6.20 -7.41 21.55
C GLN A 488 -7.65 -7.94 21.52
N THR A 489 -8.29 -7.87 22.67
CA THR A 489 -9.67 -8.33 22.86
C THR A 489 -10.65 -7.55 21.98
N PRO A 490 -11.44 -8.21 21.11
CA PRO A 490 -12.44 -7.53 20.30
C PRO A 490 -13.54 -6.90 21.15
N THR A 491 -14.00 -5.72 20.74
CA THR A 491 -15.00 -4.91 21.44
C THR A 491 -16.36 -4.90 20.76
N THR A 492 -16.42 -5.31 19.49
CA THR A 492 -17.64 -5.42 18.71
C THR A 492 -17.83 -6.85 18.20
N LYS A 493 -19.07 -7.21 17.81
CA LYS A 493 -19.35 -8.52 17.22
C LYS A 493 -18.60 -8.74 15.91
N GLU A 494 -18.43 -7.68 15.12
CA GLU A 494 -17.70 -7.75 13.84
C GLU A 494 -16.21 -7.97 14.05
N GLU A 495 -15.59 -7.26 14.99
CA GLU A 495 -14.21 -7.55 15.41
C GLU A 495 -14.06 -8.98 15.91
N PHE A 496 -15.00 -9.47 16.72
CA PHE A 496 -14.97 -10.84 17.22
C PHE A 496 -15.04 -11.86 16.10
N TYR A 497 -15.91 -11.64 15.11
CA TYR A 497 -16.06 -12.51 13.96
C TYR A 497 -14.78 -12.58 13.14
N TYR A 498 -14.23 -11.42 12.76
CA TYR A 498 -12.99 -11.37 11.98
C TYR A 498 -11.78 -11.87 12.78
N ARG A 499 -11.69 -11.55 14.07
CA ARG A 499 -10.65 -12.04 14.96
C ARG A 499 -10.69 -13.57 15.10
N SER A 500 -11.88 -14.16 15.10
CA SER A 500 -12.05 -15.62 15.15
C SER A 500 -11.55 -16.31 13.88
N ILE A 501 -11.79 -15.70 12.72
CA ILE A 501 -11.26 -16.20 11.44
C ILE A 501 -9.74 -16.01 11.40
N PHE A 502 -9.23 -14.84 11.78
CA PHE A 502 -7.81 -14.55 11.84
C PHE A 502 -7.06 -15.57 12.72
N GLU A 503 -7.55 -15.86 13.92
CA GLU A 503 -6.94 -16.83 14.82
C GLU A 503 -6.87 -18.24 14.22
N SER A 504 -7.83 -18.62 13.38
CA SER A 504 -7.78 -19.92 12.70
C SER A 504 -6.62 -20.04 11.70
N HIS A 505 -6.12 -18.93 11.21
CA HIS A 505 -4.98 -18.84 10.28
C HIS A 505 -3.67 -18.47 11.00
N PHE A 506 -3.77 -17.63 12.03
CA PHE A 506 -2.65 -17.01 12.73
C PHE A 506 -2.86 -17.14 14.25
N PRO A 507 -2.63 -18.34 14.83
CA PRO A 507 -2.96 -18.62 16.23
C PRO A 507 -1.99 -17.99 17.25
N SER A 508 -0.85 -17.42 16.80
CA SER A 508 0.11 -16.85 17.74
C SER A 508 -0.28 -15.44 18.21
N ASP A 509 0.01 -15.13 19.48
CA ASP A 509 -0.12 -13.79 20.00
C ASP A 509 0.77 -12.77 19.25
N ALA A 510 1.93 -13.23 18.77
CA ALA A 510 2.85 -12.42 17.97
C ALA A 510 2.21 -11.94 16.67
N ALA A 511 1.44 -12.79 16.00
CA ALA A 511 0.69 -12.40 14.81
C ALA A 511 -0.42 -11.39 15.13
N ALA A 512 -1.17 -11.60 16.21
CA ALA A 512 -2.22 -10.67 16.63
C ALA A 512 -1.68 -9.27 16.91
N LEU A 513 -0.50 -9.17 17.54
CA LEU A 513 0.16 -7.89 17.86
C LEU A 513 0.62 -7.09 16.62
N CYS A 514 0.70 -7.73 15.45
CA CYS A 514 0.99 -7.05 14.19
C CYS A 514 -0.24 -6.30 13.59
N VAL A 515 -1.44 -6.53 14.11
CA VAL A 515 -2.67 -5.89 13.64
C VAL A 515 -2.95 -4.64 14.49
N PRO A 516 -3.26 -3.48 13.88
CA PRO A 516 -3.58 -2.28 14.64
C PRO A 516 -4.92 -2.46 15.38
N GLN A 517 -5.02 -1.87 16.58
CA GLN A 517 -6.25 -1.85 17.37
C GLN A 517 -6.46 -0.45 17.95
N GLU A 518 -7.12 0.42 17.19
CA GLU A 518 -7.48 1.75 17.63
C GLU A 518 -8.96 2.05 17.32
N PRO A 519 -9.68 2.68 18.24
CA PRO A 519 -11.04 3.14 17.97
C PRO A 519 -11.01 4.18 16.84
N SER A 520 -11.94 4.04 15.91
CA SER A 520 -12.07 4.94 14.76
C SER A 520 -13.55 5.21 14.50
N VAL A 521 -13.86 6.45 14.15
CA VAL A 521 -15.16 6.85 13.59
C VAL A 521 -14.87 7.48 12.23
N ALA A 522 -15.54 7.04 11.19
CA ALA A 522 -15.33 7.54 9.82
C ALA A 522 -13.87 7.52 9.35
N CYS A 523 -13.09 6.54 9.76
CA CYS A 523 -11.65 6.40 9.52
C CYS A 523 -10.76 7.44 10.25
N SER A 524 -11.26 8.14 11.28
CA SER A 524 -10.48 9.10 12.06
C SER A 524 -9.43 8.42 12.95
N THR A 525 -8.45 9.19 13.41
CA THR A 525 -7.59 8.78 14.51
C THR A 525 -8.26 9.04 15.86
N LYS A 526 -7.74 8.43 16.92
CA LYS A 526 -8.23 8.63 18.29
C LYS A 526 -8.22 10.12 18.71
N ILE A 527 -7.25 10.90 18.24
CA ILE A 527 -7.15 12.33 18.58
C ILE A 527 -8.25 13.12 17.87
N ALA A 528 -8.53 12.83 16.61
CA ALA A 528 -9.58 13.51 15.86
C ALA A 528 -11.00 13.21 16.37
N LEU A 529 -11.21 12.17 17.20
CA LEU A 529 -12.48 11.95 17.89
C LEU A 529 -12.85 13.09 18.86
N GLU A 530 -11.88 13.88 19.29
CA GLU A 530 -12.15 15.04 20.15
C GLU A 530 -12.61 16.28 19.38
N TRP A 531 -12.58 16.28 18.05
CA TRP A 531 -12.97 17.42 17.23
C TRP A 531 -14.48 17.71 17.23
N ASP A 532 -15.30 16.68 17.48
CA ASP A 532 -16.74 16.83 17.57
C ASP A 532 -17.31 15.91 18.67
N GLU A 533 -18.10 16.50 19.57
CA GLU A 533 -18.79 15.73 20.65
C GLU A 533 -19.66 14.59 20.10
N ALA A 534 -20.20 14.75 18.89
CA ALA A 534 -20.99 13.70 18.25
C ALA A 534 -20.18 12.43 18.00
N PHE A 535 -18.87 12.53 17.75
CA PHE A 535 -17.99 11.38 17.52
C PHE A 535 -17.85 10.48 18.75
N LYS A 536 -17.93 11.03 19.95
CA LYS A 536 -17.82 10.27 21.21
C LYS A 536 -18.95 9.25 21.42
N ASN A 537 -20.07 9.45 20.73
CA ASN A 537 -21.25 8.59 20.81
C ASN A 537 -21.40 7.69 19.56
N MET A 538 -20.45 7.70 18.64
CA MET A 538 -20.47 6.92 17.42
C MET A 538 -19.45 5.78 17.50
N ASN A 539 -19.83 4.60 17.00
CA ASN A 539 -18.95 3.41 16.94
C ASN A 539 -18.82 2.87 15.52
N ASP A 540 -19.33 3.58 14.50
CA ASP A 540 -19.24 3.13 13.11
C ASP A 540 -17.96 3.71 12.45
N PRO A 541 -17.01 2.87 12.04
CA PRO A 541 -15.80 3.32 11.34
C PRO A 541 -16.07 3.73 9.89
N SER A 542 -17.28 3.52 9.33
CA SER A 542 -17.61 3.90 7.95
C SER A 542 -17.88 5.39 7.80
N GLY A 543 -17.77 5.91 6.56
CA GLY A 543 -18.05 7.30 6.21
C GLY A 543 -19.47 7.76 6.52
N ARG A 544 -20.42 6.82 6.62
CA ARG A 544 -21.83 7.11 6.95
C ARG A 544 -22.01 7.82 8.30
N ALA A 545 -21.08 7.61 9.24
CA ALA A 545 -21.14 8.28 10.55
C ALA A 545 -21.15 9.81 10.42
N VAL A 546 -20.62 10.36 9.35
CA VAL A 546 -20.50 11.82 9.10
C VAL A 546 -21.02 12.22 7.70
N ALA A 547 -21.91 11.44 7.11
CA ALA A 547 -22.43 11.68 5.75
C ALA A 547 -23.14 13.05 5.58
N ASN A 548 -23.71 13.60 6.67
CA ASN A 548 -24.45 14.86 6.63
C ASN A 548 -23.58 16.13 6.64
N VAL A 549 -22.26 16.01 6.74
CA VAL A 549 -21.38 17.20 6.81
C VAL A 549 -21.47 18.08 5.56
N HIS A 550 -21.86 17.53 4.43
CA HIS A 550 -22.00 18.30 3.18
C HIS A 550 -23.25 19.17 3.15
N ASP A 551 -24.32 18.77 3.85
CA ASP A 551 -25.56 19.56 3.89
C ASP A 551 -25.36 20.86 4.65
N ASP A 552 -24.46 20.86 5.64
CA ASP A 552 -24.15 22.00 6.50
C ASP A 552 -22.97 22.85 5.97
N ALA A 553 -22.08 22.29 5.14
CA ALA A 553 -20.80 22.89 4.79
C ALA A 553 -20.82 23.75 3.51
N TYR A 554 -21.78 23.53 2.60
CA TYR A 554 -21.81 24.22 1.32
C TYR A 554 -23.09 25.01 1.13
N ILE A 555 -22.93 26.31 0.89
CA ILE A 555 -24.02 27.15 0.39
C ILE A 555 -24.22 26.74 -1.08
N LYS A 556 -25.37 26.07 -1.35
CA LYS A 556 -25.77 25.70 -2.70
C LYS A 556 -26.03 26.93 -3.57
#